data_c1099a847c4a8764781d3ad0ad1c9694
#
_entry.id   c1099a847c4a8764781d3ad0ad1c9694
#
_cell.length_a   1.000
_cell.length_b   1.000
_cell.length_c   1.000
_cell.angle_alpha   90.00
_cell.angle_beta   90.00
_cell.angle_gamma   90.00
#
_symmetry.space_group_name_H-M   'P 1'
#
loop_
_entity.id
_entity.type
_entity.pdbx_description
1 polymer ?
#
loop_
_entity_poly.entity_id
_entity_poly.type
_entity_poly.pdbx_seq_one_letter_code
_entity_poly.pdbx_strand_id
1 'polypeptide(L)'
;MLPQSRLDKISEMENLLNEAESFLVEAEQFLEKWQAFLPKMKTLEHYYFDGDWREDYQAYEDGKIPEDMPCGVLSEDLVFNASTGHHSLAIEYLKVWMTIWSAD
;
A
#
# COMPACT_ATOMS: atom_id res chain seq x y z
N MET A 1 0.97 -37.38 -32.75
CA MET A 1 0.63 -37.07 -31.34
C MET A 1 1.90 -36.65 -30.60
N LEU A 2 1.80 -35.63 -29.76
CA LEU A 2 2.94 -35.18 -28.95
C LEU A 2 3.29 -36.21 -27.88
N PRO A 3 4.59 -36.31 -27.51
CA PRO A 3 4.97 -37.14 -26.37
C PRO A 3 4.35 -36.62 -25.07
N GLN A 4 4.20 -37.53 -24.11
CA GLN A 4 3.54 -37.23 -22.84
C GLN A 4 4.26 -36.08 -22.10
N SER A 5 5.59 -36.03 -22.18
CA SER A 5 6.35 -34.93 -21.56
C SER A 5 5.95 -33.56 -22.12
N ARG A 6 5.60 -33.48 -23.39
CA ARG A 6 5.13 -32.21 -23.98
C ARG A 6 3.72 -31.87 -23.51
N LEU A 7 2.86 -32.88 -23.41
CA LEU A 7 1.50 -32.68 -22.92
C LEU A 7 1.52 -32.21 -21.46
N ASP A 8 2.39 -32.79 -20.65
CA ASP A 8 2.57 -32.40 -19.25
C ASP A 8 3.05 -30.95 -19.15
N LYS A 9 3.99 -30.56 -20.01
CA LYS A 9 4.50 -29.20 -20.04
C LYS A 9 3.41 -28.20 -20.42
N ILE A 10 2.58 -28.54 -21.39
CA ILE A 10 1.46 -27.71 -21.79
C ILE A 10 0.48 -27.53 -20.62
N SER A 11 0.15 -28.62 -19.91
CA SER A 11 -0.73 -28.55 -18.74
C SER A 11 -0.13 -27.68 -17.65
N GLU A 12 1.16 -27.80 -17.40
CA GLU A 12 1.86 -26.99 -16.42
C GLU A 12 1.77 -25.50 -16.79
N MET A 13 2.00 -25.17 -18.06
CA MET A 13 1.93 -23.79 -18.52
C MET A 13 0.50 -23.24 -18.48
N GLU A 14 -0.48 -24.10 -18.78
CA GLU A 14 -1.89 -23.70 -18.66
C GLU A 14 -2.24 -23.33 -17.24
N ASN A 15 -1.77 -24.11 -16.26
CA ASN A 15 -1.98 -23.80 -14.86
C ASN A 15 -1.33 -22.47 -14.45
N LEU A 16 -0.11 -22.23 -14.93
CA LEU A 16 0.58 -20.96 -14.67
C LEU A 16 -0.12 -19.78 -15.30
N LEU A 17 -0.66 -19.94 -16.51
CA LEU A 17 -1.43 -18.89 -17.16
C LEU A 17 -2.66 -18.54 -16.34
N ASN A 18 -3.39 -19.55 -15.88
CA ASN A 18 -4.59 -19.33 -15.06
C ASN A 18 -4.23 -18.61 -13.76
N GLU A 19 -3.12 -18.99 -13.15
CA GLU A 19 -2.62 -18.35 -11.92
C GLU A 19 -2.24 -16.91 -12.19
N ALA A 20 -1.56 -16.64 -13.31
CA ALA A 20 -1.17 -15.29 -13.70
C ALA A 20 -2.38 -14.40 -13.95
N GLU A 21 -3.40 -14.91 -14.63
CA GLU A 21 -4.61 -14.13 -14.89
C GLU A 21 -5.33 -13.77 -13.59
N SER A 22 -5.42 -14.71 -12.66
CA SER A 22 -6.02 -14.47 -11.35
C SER A 22 -5.22 -13.43 -10.55
N PHE A 23 -3.91 -13.57 -10.56
CA PHE A 23 -3.02 -12.62 -9.89
C PHE A 23 -3.17 -11.21 -10.44
N LEU A 24 -3.25 -11.07 -11.77
CA LEU A 24 -3.36 -9.75 -12.39
C LEU A 24 -4.66 -9.05 -12.01
N VAL A 25 -5.76 -9.80 -11.87
CA VAL A 25 -7.02 -9.22 -11.41
C VAL A 25 -6.87 -8.65 -10.01
N GLU A 26 -6.25 -9.40 -9.10
CA GLU A 26 -6.03 -8.94 -7.73
C GLU A 26 -5.11 -7.73 -7.67
N ALA A 27 -4.04 -7.74 -8.47
CA ALA A 27 -3.09 -6.63 -8.53
C ALA A 27 -3.76 -5.35 -9.04
N GLU A 28 -4.60 -5.47 -10.07
CA GLU A 28 -5.34 -4.35 -10.62
C GLU A 28 -6.32 -3.77 -9.60
N GLN A 29 -7.03 -4.62 -8.88
CA GLN A 29 -7.94 -4.18 -7.83
C GLN A 29 -7.21 -3.45 -6.72
N PHE A 30 -6.03 -3.92 -6.33
CA PHE A 30 -5.24 -3.26 -5.32
C PHE A 30 -4.71 -1.91 -5.81
N LEU A 31 -4.30 -1.84 -7.07
CA LEU A 31 -3.86 -0.58 -7.67
C LEU A 31 -4.97 0.48 -7.61
N GLU A 32 -6.18 0.12 -7.99
CA GLU A 32 -7.33 1.02 -7.92
C GLU A 32 -7.58 1.51 -6.49
N LYS A 33 -7.51 0.59 -5.53
CA LYS A 33 -7.67 0.92 -4.12
C LYS A 33 -6.58 1.88 -3.65
N TRP A 34 -5.34 1.64 -4.05
CA TRP A 34 -4.22 2.50 -3.69
C TRP A 34 -4.40 3.90 -4.28
N GLN A 35 -4.74 3.97 -5.58
CA GLN A 35 -4.97 5.26 -6.24
C GLN A 35 -6.08 6.06 -5.54
N ALA A 36 -7.15 5.39 -5.15
CA ALA A 36 -8.25 6.04 -4.42
C ALA A 36 -7.83 6.52 -3.03
N PHE A 37 -6.84 5.88 -2.43
CA PHE A 37 -6.36 6.25 -1.09
C PHE A 37 -5.37 7.41 -1.13
N LEU A 38 -4.67 7.64 -2.23
CA LEU A 38 -3.63 8.68 -2.31
C LEU A 38 -4.10 10.07 -1.83
N PRO A 39 -5.27 10.57 -2.23
CA PRO A 39 -5.73 11.86 -1.72
C PRO A 39 -5.95 11.86 -0.21
N LYS A 40 -6.39 10.74 0.34
CA LYS A 40 -6.62 10.60 1.78
C LYS A 40 -5.30 10.62 2.54
N MET A 41 -4.28 9.94 2.02
CA MET A 41 -2.95 9.96 2.62
C MET A 41 -2.39 11.39 2.62
N LYS A 42 -2.57 12.12 1.52
CA LYS A 42 -2.11 13.51 1.43
C LYS A 42 -2.82 14.41 2.44
N THR A 43 -4.11 14.20 2.65
CA THR A 43 -4.87 14.95 3.65
C THR A 43 -4.32 14.71 5.05
N LEU A 44 -4.04 13.43 5.38
CA LEU A 44 -3.48 13.09 6.67
C LEU A 44 -2.08 13.68 6.86
N GLU A 45 -1.23 13.57 5.83
CA GLU A 45 0.12 14.13 5.87
C GLU A 45 0.11 15.66 6.01
N HIS A 46 -0.79 16.32 5.30
CA HIS A 46 -0.92 17.78 5.39
C HIS A 46 -1.32 18.20 6.81
N TYR A 47 -2.26 17.49 7.41
CA TYR A 47 -2.68 17.77 8.79
C TYR A 47 -1.48 17.68 9.74
N TYR A 48 -0.69 16.63 9.61
CA TYR A 48 0.42 16.36 10.52
C TYR A 48 1.61 17.29 10.31
N PHE A 49 2.04 17.49 9.05
CA PHE A 49 3.27 18.23 8.75
C PHE A 49 3.04 19.74 8.61
N ASP A 50 1.89 20.16 8.09
CA ASP A 50 1.66 21.56 7.73
C ASP A 50 0.38 22.16 8.34
N GLY A 51 -0.42 21.37 9.02
CA GLY A 51 -1.71 21.78 9.54
C GLY A 51 -1.74 21.96 11.05
N ASP A 52 -2.87 21.63 11.64
CA ASP A 52 -3.18 21.92 13.04
C ASP A 52 -2.74 20.86 14.03
N TRP A 53 -1.94 19.87 13.60
CA TRP A 53 -1.58 18.74 14.46
C TRP A 53 -0.95 19.18 15.78
N ARG A 54 -0.02 20.13 15.73
CA ARG A 54 0.69 20.57 16.92
C ARG A 54 -0.24 21.21 17.94
N GLU A 55 -1.18 22.01 17.46
CA GLU A 55 -2.16 22.66 18.33
C GLU A 55 -3.10 21.63 18.94
N ASP A 56 -3.52 20.66 18.16
CA ASP A 56 -4.41 19.58 18.64
C ASP A 56 -3.69 18.66 19.62
N TYR A 57 -2.41 18.38 19.37
CA TYR A 57 -1.59 17.63 20.30
C TYR A 57 -1.48 18.34 21.65
N GLN A 58 -1.26 19.65 21.64
CA GLN A 58 -1.18 20.43 22.87
C GLN A 58 -2.52 20.41 23.63
N ALA A 59 -3.63 20.49 22.89
CA ALA A 59 -4.96 20.38 23.50
C ALA A 59 -5.16 19.01 24.16
N TYR A 60 -4.66 17.96 23.53
CA TYR A 60 -4.69 16.60 24.10
C TYR A 60 -3.88 16.55 25.40
N GLU A 61 -2.67 17.09 25.40
CA GLU A 61 -1.81 17.11 26.58
C GLU A 61 -2.46 17.92 27.72
N ASP A 62 -3.18 18.97 27.37
CA ASP A 62 -3.86 19.84 28.34
C ASP A 62 -5.18 19.27 28.85
N GLY A 63 -5.54 18.06 28.44
CA GLY A 63 -6.77 17.40 28.88
C GLY A 63 -8.04 17.99 28.33
N LYS A 64 -7.96 18.68 27.18
CA LYS A 64 -9.12 19.35 26.56
C LYS A 64 -9.91 18.46 25.60
N ILE A 65 -9.46 17.23 25.41
CA ILE A 65 -10.11 16.27 24.51
C ILE A 65 -10.81 15.22 25.36
N PRO A 66 -12.06 14.83 25.04
CA PRO A 66 -12.77 13.81 25.80
C PRO A 66 -11.98 12.49 25.86
N GLU A 67 -11.95 11.86 27.04
CA GLU A 67 -11.17 10.64 27.26
C GLU A 67 -11.59 9.48 26.38
N ASP A 68 -12.87 9.44 26.01
CA ASP A 68 -13.41 8.34 25.20
C ASP A 68 -13.24 8.56 23.70
N MET A 69 -12.69 9.69 23.28
CA MET A 69 -12.45 9.97 21.86
C MET A 69 -11.15 9.33 21.40
N PRO A 70 -11.18 8.47 20.36
CA PRO A 70 -9.96 7.90 19.83
C PRO A 70 -9.02 8.97 19.30
N CYS A 71 -7.77 8.99 19.75
CA CYS A 71 -6.79 10.02 19.42
C CYS A 71 -5.45 9.44 18.98
N GLY A 72 -5.45 8.28 18.31
CA GLY A 72 -4.23 7.72 17.77
C GLY A 72 -3.50 8.67 16.85
N VAL A 73 -4.24 9.52 16.14
CA VAL A 73 -3.66 10.52 15.23
C VAL A 73 -2.84 11.57 15.99
N LEU A 74 -3.07 11.73 17.27
CA LEU A 74 -2.32 12.68 18.11
C LEU A 74 -1.12 12.05 18.83
N SER A 75 -0.82 10.78 18.57
CA SER A 75 0.44 10.21 19.03
C SER A 75 1.58 10.79 18.21
N GLU A 76 2.75 10.92 18.83
CA GLU A 76 3.89 11.57 18.15
C GLU A 76 4.37 10.82 16.92
N ASP A 77 4.18 9.50 16.87
CA ASP A 77 4.82 8.64 15.87
C ASP A 77 3.91 8.06 14.80
N LEU A 78 2.61 7.90 15.08
CA LEU A 78 1.77 7.06 14.21
C LEU A 78 1.60 7.62 12.81
N VAL A 79 1.36 8.93 12.66
CA VAL A 79 1.22 9.52 11.32
C VAL A 79 2.56 9.52 10.60
N PHE A 80 3.62 9.88 11.31
CA PHE A 80 4.97 9.85 10.74
C PHE A 80 5.32 8.45 10.23
N ASN A 81 5.06 7.42 11.04
CA ASN A 81 5.34 6.05 10.65
C ASN A 81 4.49 5.59 9.47
N ALA A 82 3.22 6.00 9.41
CA ALA A 82 2.36 5.68 8.27
C ALA A 82 2.88 6.34 6.99
N SER A 83 3.30 7.60 7.07
CA SER A 83 3.83 8.32 5.92
C SER A 83 5.14 7.70 5.42
N THR A 84 6.09 7.44 6.31
CA THR A 84 7.37 6.84 5.92
C THR A 84 7.19 5.40 5.44
N GLY A 85 6.27 4.65 6.06
CA GLY A 85 5.93 3.29 5.61
C GLY A 85 5.35 3.29 4.20
N HIS A 86 4.47 4.24 3.91
CA HIS A 86 3.90 4.39 2.58
C HIS A 86 4.98 4.68 1.54
N HIS A 87 5.88 5.60 1.82
CA HIS A 87 7.01 5.92 0.93
C HIS A 87 7.91 4.71 0.70
N SER A 88 8.24 3.99 1.77
CA SER A 88 9.08 2.80 1.67
C SER A 88 8.43 1.71 0.81
N LEU A 89 7.12 1.51 0.99
CA LEU A 89 6.39 0.53 0.20
C LEU A 89 6.34 0.93 -1.27
N ALA A 90 6.14 2.23 -1.55
CA ALA A 90 6.14 2.74 -2.92
C ALA A 90 7.47 2.46 -3.62
N ILE A 91 8.59 2.60 -2.91
CA ILE A 91 9.92 2.28 -3.43
C ILE A 91 10.02 0.79 -3.77
N GLU A 92 9.48 -0.09 -2.92
CA GLU A 92 9.51 -1.53 -3.19
C GLU A 92 8.69 -1.88 -4.44
N TYR A 93 7.54 -1.23 -4.66
CA TYR A 93 6.77 -1.40 -5.88
C TYR A 93 7.54 -0.92 -7.12
N LEU A 94 8.27 0.19 -6.99
CA LEU A 94 9.12 0.70 -8.07
C LEU A 94 10.20 -0.32 -8.43
N LYS A 95 10.79 -0.98 -7.44
CA LYS A 95 11.78 -2.03 -7.67
C LYS A 95 11.18 -3.21 -8.43
N VAL A 96 9.96 -3.60 -8.12
CA VAL A 96 9.25 -4.66 -8.86
C VAL A 96 9.11 -4.24 -10.33
N TRP A 97 8.67 -3.00 -10.58
CA TRP A 97 8.54 -2.49 -11.93
C TRP A 97 9.88 -2.55 -12.68
N MET A 98 10.95 -2.12 -12.04
CA MET A 98 12.29 -2.15 -12.64
C MET A 98 12.73 -3.58 -12.95
N THR A 99 12.41 -4.54 -12.09
CA THR A 99 12.72 -5.95 -12.31
C THR A 99 12.04 -6.48 -13.57
N ILE A 100 10.77 -6.13 -13.77
CA ILE A 100 10.02 -6.54 -14.96
C ILE A 100 10.67 -5.97 -16.22
N TRP A 101 11.07 -4.69 -16.20
CA TRP A 101 11.65 -4.03 -17.37
C TRP A 101 13.08 -4.45 -17.67
N SER A 102 13.84 -4.86 -16.66
CA SER A 102 15.24 -5.23 -16.83
C SER A 102 15.45 -6.74 -16.97
N ALA A 103 14.39 -7.51 -16.89
CA ALA A 103 14.46 -8.97 -17.01
C ALA A 103 14.47 -9.36 -18.49
N ASP A 104 15.59 -9.69 -19.01
CA ASP A 104 15.74 -10.17 -20.39
C ASP A 104 16.52 -11.47 -20.44
#